data_b42acbd145a728d31b298fae5d612594
#
_entry.id   b42acbd145a728d31b298fae5d612594
#
_cell.length_a   1.000
_cell.length_b   1.000
_cell.length_c   1.000
_cell.angle_alpha   90.00
_cell.angle_beta   90.00
_cell.angle_gamma   90.00
#
_symmetry.space_group_name_H-M   'P 1'
#
loop_
_entity.id
_entity.type
_entity.pdbx_description
1 polymer ?
#
loop_
_entity_poly.entity_id
_entity_poly.type
_entity_poly.pdbx_seq_one_letter_code
_entity_poly.pdbx_strand_id
1 'polypeptide(L)'
;MDNMILGRYIPGNSIVHRLDPRSKLVAMFLLIIIVFWANNPITNVILFVATGIFVALSEVPLSFFIKGLKSMFFLITFTTLFQLFFISGGQVLFEMGFIKITTHGIEQAGIIFCRFVLIIFFSTLLTLTTMPLSLATAVESLLGPLKRFKVPVHEIGLMLSMSLRFVPTLMDDTIRIMNAQKARGVDFGEGNIIQKVKAMIPILIPLFASSLKRADSLATAMEARGYQGGNGRSQYRQLNWMNKDSVALLLVCVLGGILFLLKS
;
A
#
# COMPACT_ATOMS: atom_id res chain seq x y z
N MET A 1 0.47 20.51 11.46
CA MET A 1 1.38 19.51 10.86
C MET A 1 1.23 18.11 11.47
N ASP A 2 0.12 17.86 12.17
CA ASP A 2 -0.10 16.60 12.93
C ASP A 2 -0.62 15.41 12.11
N ASN A 3 -0.59 15.47 10.78
CA ASN A 3 -1.18 14.45 9.91
C ASN A 3 -0.18 13.61 9.09
N MET A 4 1.11 13.73 9.34
CA MET A 4 2.11 12.87 8.72
C MET A 4 2.52 11.74 9.66
N ILE A 5 1.56 10.94 10.09
CA ILE A 5 1.87 9.65 10.73
C ILE A 5 2.29 8.71 9.60
N LEU A 6 3.60 8.53 9.48
CA LEU A 6 4.20 7.55 8.59
C LEU A 6 3.67 6.16 8.95
N GLY A 7 2.91 5.55 8.00
CA GLY A 7 2.26 4.27 8.21
C GLY A 7 1.03 4.41 9.09
N ARG A 8 -0.12 4.57 8.49
CA ARG A 8 -1.44 4.63 9.18
C ARG A 8 -1.83 3.30 9.85
N TYR A 9 -0.85 2.57 10.42
CA TYR A 9 -1.16 1.37 11.18
C TYR A 9 -1.95 1.74 12.43
N ILE A 10 -3.07 1.07 12.62
CA ILE A 10 -3.91 1.20 13.81
C ILE A 10 -3.65 -0.04 14.67
N PRO A 11 -3.08 0.13 15.89
CA PRO A 11 -2.90 -1.01 16.77
C PRO A 11 -4.27 -1.59 17.16
N GLY A 12 -4.44 -2.89 16.94
CA GLY A 12 -5.67 -3.62 17.24
C GLY A 12 -5.38 -5.08 17.54
N ASN A 13 -6.34 -5.77 18.16
CA ASN A 13 -6.25 -7.17 18.55
C ASN A 13 -7.20 -8.08 17.76
N SER A 14 -7.78 -7.59 16.67
CA SER A 14 -8.71 -8.35 15.85
C SER A 14 -8.08 -9.60 15.22
N ILE A 15 -8.92 -10.49 14.72
CA ILE A 15 -8.48 -11.72 14.01
C ILE A 15 -7.55 -11.34 12.85
N VAL A 16 -7.91 -10.29 12.09
CA VAL A 16 -7.11 -9.82 10.95
C VAL A 16 -5.75 -9.26 11.40
N HIS A 17 -5.68 -8.53 12.53
CA HIS A 17 -4.41 -8.02 13.06
C HIS A 17 -3.43 -9.12 13.44
N ARG A 18 -3.93 -10.24 13.95
CA ARG A 18 -3.13 -11.38 14.44
C ARG A 18 -2.64 -12.33 13.35
N LEU A 19 -3.07 -12.18 12.10
CA LEU A 19 -2.58 -12.95 10.97
C LEU A 19 -1.13 -12.61 10.65
N ASP A 20 -0.39 -13.59 10.12
CA ASP A 20 0.99 -13.38 9.64
C ASP A 20 1.01 -12.34 8.50
N PRO A 21 1.91 -11.35 8.51
CA PRO A 21 2.04 -10.34 7.46
C PRO A 21 2.22 -10.93 6.04
N ARG A 22 2.81 -12.12 5.92
CA ARG A 22 2.97 -12.83 4.63
C ARG A 22 1.62 -13.27 4.09
N SER A 23 0.79 -13.89 4.95
CA SER A 23 -0.54 -14.36 4.55
C SER A 23 -1.44 -13.20 4.14
N LYS A 24 -1.40 -12.07 4.87
CA LYS A 24 -2.15 -10.85 4.53
C LYS A 24 -1.71 -10.27 3.18
N LEU A 25 -0.41 -10.21 2.94
CA LEU A 25 0.13 -9.66 1.70
C LEU A 25 -0.26 -10.54 0.51
N VAL A 26 -0.10 -11.85 0.63
CA VAL A 26 -0.52 -12.81 -0.42
C VAL A 26 -2.03 -12.77 -0.62
N ALA A 27 -2.82 -12.76 0.47
CA ALA A 27 -4.28 -12.65 0.39
C ALA A 27 -4.73 -11.36 -0.32
N MET A 28 -4.09 -10.22 -0.04
CA MET A 28 -4.39 -8.95 -0.71
C MET A 28 -4.12 -9.06 -2.22
N PHE A 29 -2.96 -9.58 -2.64
CA PHE A 29 -2.66 -9.74 -4.06
C PHE A 29 -3.64 -10.70 -4.75
N LEU A 30 -3.99 -11.82 -4.10
CA LEU A 30 -5.00 -12.75 -4.62
C LEU A 30 -6.37 -12.06 -4.76
N LEU A 31 -6.80 -11.31 -3.75
CA LEU A 31 -8.08 -10.59 -3.79
C LEU A 31 -8.09 -9.54 -4.90
N ILE A 32 -6.99 -8.81 -5.13
CA ILE A 32 -6.88 -7.88 -6.26
C ILE A 32 -7.05 -8.62 -7.59
N ILE A 33 -6.42 -9.80 -7.77
CA ILE A 33 -6.58 -10.62 -8.98
C ILE A 33 -8.03 -11.09 -9.12
N ILE A 34 -8.64 -11.56 -8.03
CA ILE A 34 -10.02 -12.04 -8.00
C ILE A 34 -11.02 -10.94 -8.39
N VAL A 35 -10.77 -9.68 -7.98
CA VAL A 35 -11.60 -8.53 -8.37
C VAL A 35 -11.68 -8.37 -9.90
N PHE A 36 -10.61 -8.70 -10.64
CA PHE A 36 -10.64 -8.65 -12.11
C PHE A 36 -11.47 -9.75 -12.75
N TRP A 37 -11.82 -10.81 -12.03
CA TRP A 37 -12.72 -11.86 -12.52
C TRP A 37 -14.21 -11.50 -12.33
N ALA A 38 -14.51 -10.52 -11.47
CA ALA A 38 -15.87 -10.07 -11.22
C ALA A 38 -16.36 -9.15 -12.35
N ASN A 39 -16.95 -9.73 -13.38
CA ASN A 39 -17.49 -9.02 -14.53
C ASN A 39 -19.02 -8.90 -14.52
N ASN A 40 -19.71 -9.59 -13.59
CA ASN A 40 -21.18 -9.60 -13.49
C ASN A 40 -21.63 -8.88 -12.20
N PRO A 41 -22.83 -8.29 -12.15
CA PRO A 41 -23.36 -7.67 -10.94
C PRO A 41 -23.40 -8.61 -9.73
N ILE A 42 -23.74 -9.89 -9.95
CA ILE A 42 -23.81 -10.91 -8.89
C ILE A 42 -22.43 -11.15 -8.28
N THR A 43 -21.39 -11.30 -9.09
CA THR A 43 -20.02 -11.51 -8.62
C THR A 43 -19.48 -10.30 -7.84
N ASN A 44 -19.85 -9.08 -8.26
CA ASN A 44 -19.51 -7.86 -7.52
C ASN A 44 -20.21 -7.79 -6.16
N VAL A 45 -21.50 -8.16 -6.07
CA VAL A 45 -22.24 -8.21 -4.80
C VAL A 45 -21.57 -9.21 -3.83
N ILE A 46 -21.21 -10.39 -4.28
CA ILE A 46 -20.50 -11.40 -3.47
C ILE A 46 -19.18 -10.82 -2.93
N LEU A 47 -18.41 -10.13 -3.78
CA LEU A 47 -17.16 -9.49 -3.35
C LEU A 47 -17.38 -8.37 -2.35
N PHE A 48 -18.41 -7.55 -2.51
CA PHE A 48 -18.76 -6.51 -1.54
C PHE A 48 -19.15 -7.10 -0.19
N VAL A 49 -19.94 -8.16 -0.17
CA VAL A 49 -20.32 -8.87 1.06
C VAL A 49 -19.07 -9.46 1.73
N ALA A 50 -18.21 -10.15 0.97
CA ALA A 50 -16.96 -10.70 1.49
C ALA A 50 -16.04 -9.60 2.04
N THR A 51 -15.91 -8.48 1.33
CA THR A 51 -15.13 -7.31 1.77
C THR A 51 -15.71 -6.72 3.06
N GLY A 52 -17.03 -6.59 3.15
CA GLY A 52 -17.72 -6.15 4.37
C GLY A 52 -17.41 -7.05 5.57
N ILE A 53 -17.40 -8.37 5.37
CA ILE A 53 -17.01 -9.34 6.41
C ILE A 53 -15.54 -9.12 6.83
N PHE A 54 -14.61 -8.97 5.88
CA PHE A 54 -13.19 -8.74 6.22
C PHE A 54 -12.99 -7.42 6.96
N VAL A 55 -13.69 -6.36 6.57
CA VAL A 55 -13.66 -5.07 7.26
C VAL A 55 -14.26 -5.20 8.68
N ALA A 56 -15.37 -5.88 8.84
CA ALA A 56 -15.98 -6.12 10.17
C ALA A 56 -15.05 -6.94 11.08
N LEU A 57 -14.42 -8.00 10.56
CA LEU A 57 -13.44 -8.82 11.28
C LEU A 57 -12.15 -8.06 11.62
N SER A 58 -11.86 -6.96 10.95
CA SER A 58 -10.69 -6.13 11.24
C SER A 58 -10.88 -5.20 12.42
N GLU A 59 -12.14 -4.95 12.85
CA GLU A 59 -12.50 -3.99 13.92
C GLU A 59 -12.00 -2.56 13.65
N VAL A 60 -11.62 -2.26 12.40
CA VAL A 60 -11.16 -0.92 12.02
C VAL A 60 -12.37 -0.04 11.70
N PRO A 61 -12.44 1.20 12.24
CA PRO A 61 -13.54 2.11 11.96
C PRO A 61 -13.70 2.41 10.48
N LEU A 62 -14.92 2.30 9.95
CA LEU A 62 -15.26 2.56 8.54
C LEU A 62 -14.85 3.95 8.06
N SER A 63 -14.74 4.92 8.97
CA SER A 63 -14.28 6.28 8.64
C SER A 63 -12.92 6.34 7.97
N PHE A 64 -12.02 5.39 8.29
CA PHE A 64 -10.69 5.32 7.64
C PHE A 64 -10.78 4.84 6.19
N PHE A 65 -11.66 3.88 5.91
CA PHE A 65 -11.92 3.40 4.55
C PHE A 65 -12.54 4.50 3.69
N ILE A 66 -13.54 5.22 4.24
CA ILE A 66 -14.18 6.36 3.57
C ILE A 66 -13.16 7.48 3.29
N LYS A 67 -12.25 7.76 4.23
CA LYS A 67 -11.17 8.73 4.00
C LYS A 67 -10.23 8.29 2.87
N GLY A 68 -9.93 6.99 2.77
CA GLY A 68 -9.17 6.42 1.65
C GLY A 68 -9.87 6.61 0.31
N LEU A 69 -11.18 6.33 0.24
CA LEU A 69 -12.00 6.58 -0.94
C LEU A 69 -12.03 8.08 -1.30
N LYS A 70 -12.22 8.97 -0.32
CA LYS A 70 -12.26 10.41 -0.57
C LYS A 70 -10.96 10.93 -1.21
N SER A 71 -9.81 10.38 -0.82
CA SER A 71 -8.51 10.75 -1.41
C SER A 71 -8.41 10.39 -2.89
N MET A 72 -9.05 9.28 -3.31
CA MET A 72 -9.03 8.78 -4.70
C MET A 72 -10.32 9.08 -5.47
N PHE A 73 -11.26 9.78 -4.86
CA PHE A 73 -12.60 10.03 -5.42
C PHE A 73 -12.54 10.69 -6.80
N PHE A 74 -11.67 11.67 -6.97
CA PHE A 74 -11.51 12.35 -8.26
C PHE A 74 -11.06 11.37 -9.35
N LEU A 75 -10.06 10.54 -9.07
CA LEU A 75 -9.55 9.56 -10.04
C LEU A 75 -10.62 8.52 -10.39
N ILE A 76 -11.32 7.99 -9.39
CA ILE A 76 -12.39 7.00 -9.58
C ILE A 76 -13.52 7.60 -10.45
N THR A 77 -13.98 8.80 -10.08
CA THR A 77 -15.06 9.46 -10.82
C THR A 77 -14.64 9.78 -12.26
N PHE A 78 -13.43 10.30 -12.44
CA PHE A 78 -12.91 10.61 -13.78
C PHE A 78 -12.84 9.36 -14.66
N THR A 79 -12.25 8.26 -14.15
CA THR A 79 -12.14 7.01 -14.92
C THR A 79 -13.49 6.39 -15.20
N THR A 80 -14.43 6.45 -14.25
CA THR A 80 -15.79 5.93 -14.43
C THR A 80 -16.56 6.74 -15.49
N LEU A 81 -16.47 8.08 -15.45
CA LEU A 81 -17.09 8.94 -16.46
C LEU A 81 -16.48 8.74 -17.84
N PHE A 82 -15.14 8.58 -17.90
CA PHE A 82 -14.46 8.29 -19.15
C PHE A 82 -14.97 6.97 -19.77
N GLN A 83 -15.10 5.93 -18.97
CA GLN A 83 -15.65 4.64 -19.43
C GLN A 83 -17.10 4.79 -19.91
N LEU A 84 -17.93 5.55 -19.19
CA LEU A 84 -19.33 5.79 -19.53
C LEU A 84 -19.49 6.41 -20.94
N PHE A 85 -18.59 7.32 -21.30
CA PHE A 85 -18.69 8.07 -22.57
C PHE A 85 -17.97 7.39 -23.74
N PHE A 86 -16.93 6.62 -23.49
CA PHE A 86 -16.07 6.05 -24.53
C PHE A 86 -16.33 4.58 -24.83
N ILE A 87 -17.00 3.86 -23.94
CA ILE A 87 -17.40 2.48 -24.24
C ILE A 87 -18.69 2.48 -25.04
N SER A 88 -18.60 1.98 -26.27
CA SER A 88 -19.73 1.79 -27.17
C SER A 88 -20.16 0.32 -27.16
N GLY A 89 -21.47 0.06 -27.06
CA GLY A 89 -22.03 -1.29 -27.15
C GLY A 89 -23.44 -1.39 -26.57
N GLY A 90 -24.25 -2.30 -27.03
CA GLY A 90 -25.64 -2.43 -26.61
C GLY A 90 -26.57 -1.34 -27.18
N GLN A 91 -27.71 -1.11 -26.51
CA GLN A 91 -28.67 -0.09 -26.92
C GLN A 91 -28.19 1.31 -26.57
N VAL A 92 -28.28 2.22 -27.53
CA VAL A 92 -27.98 3.64 -27.29
C VAL A 92 -29.17 4.26 -26.55
N LEU A 93 -28.93 4.72 -25.31
CA LEU A 93 -29.94 5.37 -24.48
C LEU A 93 -29.96 6.89 -24.71
N PHE A 94 -28.82 7.48 -24.97
CA PHE A 94 -28.68 8.91 -25.22
C PHE A 94 -27.54 9.15 -26.20
N GLU A 95 -27.80 9.95 -27.27
CA GLU A 95 -26.78 10.34 -28.23
C GLU A 95 -26.82 11.85 -28.41
N MET A 96 -25.68 12.48 -28.11
CA MET A 96 -25.51 13.93 -28.30
C MET A 96 -24.14 14.18 -28.90
N GLY A 97 -24.06 14.26 -30.20
CA GLY A 97 -22.84 14.49 -30.97
C GLY A 97 -21.80 13.39 -30.75
N PHE A 98 -20.68 13.74 -30.11
CA PHE A 98 -19.60 12.77 -29.83
C PHE A 98 -19.82 11.90 -28.58
N ILE A 99 -20.82 12.19 -27.76
CA ILE A 99 -21.10 11.49 -26.52
C ILE A 99 -22.27 10.54 -26.74
N LYS A 100 -22.01 9.21 -26.60
CA LYS A 100 -23.01 8.16 -26.69
C LYS A 100 -23.06 7.39 -25.38
N ILE A 101 -24.17 7.51 -24.66
CA ILE A 101 -24.40 6.71 -23.46
C ILE A 101 -25.14 5.44 -23.88
N THR A 102 -24.49 4.29 -23.65
CA THR A 102 -25.02 2.97 -23.99
C THR A 102 -25.30 2.16 -22.73
N THR A 103 -26.20 1.19 -22.82
CA THR A 103 -26.49 0.26 -21.71
C THR A 103 -25.24 -0.47 -21.25
N HIS A 104 -24.41 -0.92 -22.18
CA HIS A 104 -23.14 -1.59 -21.86
C HIS A 104 -22.12 -0.62 -21.22
N GLY A 105 -22.10 0.64 -21.65
CA GLY A 105 -21.26 1.68 -21.05
C GLY A 105 -21.60 1.93 -19.57
N ILE A 106 -22.90 1.96 -19.22
CA ILE A 106 -23.35 2.12 -17.82
C ILE A 106 -22.94 0.91 -16.98
N GLU A 107 -23.15 -0.30 -17.50
CA GLU A 107 -22.80 -1.53 -16.79
C GLU A 107 -21.29 -1.60 -16.53
N GLN A 108 -20.46 -1.36 -17.55
CA GLN A 108 -19.01 -1.36 -17.43
C GLN A 108 -18.49 -0.25 -16.48
N ALA A 109 -19.07 0.95 -16.57
CA ALA A 109 -18.75 2.04 -15.65
C ALA A 109 -19.04 1.65 -14.19
N GLY A 110 -20.19 1.00 -13.93
CA GLY A 110 -20.53 0.48 -12.61
C GLY A 110 -19.54 -0.58 -12.11
N ILE A 111 -19.20 -1.56 -12.96
CA ILE A 111 -18.23 -2.61 -12.63
C ILE A 111 -16.86 -2.00 -12.30
N ILE A 112 -16.38 -1.03 -13.08
CA ILE A 112 -15.08 -0.38 -12.85
C ILE A 112 -15.09 0.44 -11.57
N PHE A 113 -16.17 1.17 -11.31
CA PHE A 113 -16.34 1.88 -10.04
C PHE A 113 -16.24 0.92 -8.85
N CYS A 114 -16.99 -0.18 -8.87
CA CYS A 114 -16.95 -1.22 -7.84
C CYS A 114 -15.54 -1.81 -7.68
N ARG A 115 -14.84 -2.07 -8.78
CA ARG A 115 -13.48 -2.60 -8.80
C ARG A 115 -12.50 -1.68 -8.09
N PHE A 116 -12.51 -0.38 -8.39
CA PHE A 116 -11.64 0.58 -7.71
C PHE A 116 -11.94 0.69 -6.21
N VAL A 117 -13.22 0.72 -5.84
CA VAL A 117 -13.64 0.75 -4.44
C VAL A 117 -13.09 -0.47 -3.69
N LEU A 118 -13.26 -1.68 -4.23
CA LEU A 118 -12.78 -2.92 -3.62
C LEU A 118 -11.25 -2.96 -3.47
N ILE A 119 -10.50 -2.56 -4.52
CA ILE A 119 -9.04 -2.49 -4.45
C ILE A 119 -8.57 -1.53 -3.36
N ILE A 120 -9.21 -0.37 -3.24
CA ILE A 120 -8.89 0.61 -2.19
C ILE A 120 -9.19 0.03 -0.80
N PHE A 121 -10.30 -0.70 -0.64
CA PHE A 121 -10.64 -1.34 0.63
C PHE A 121 -9.58 -2.38 1.02
N PHE A 122 -9.18 -3.27 0.11
CA PHE A 122 -8.15 -4.28 0.39
C PHE A 122 -6.78 -3.66 0.72
N SER A 123 -6.36 -2.65 -0.06
CA SER A 123 -5.10 -1.94 0.19
C SER A 123 -5.12 -1.20 1.53
N THR A 124 -6.25 -0.56 1.85
CA THR A 124 -6.45 0.14 3.12
C THR A 124 -6.45 -0.85 4.28
N LEU A 125 -7.12 -1.99 4.13
CA LEU A 125 -7.17 -3.04 5.15
C LEU A 125 -5.75 -3.54 5.49
N LEU A 126 -4.93 -3.86 4.47
CA LEU A 126 -3.54 -4.27 4.69
C LEU A 126 -2.74 -3.18 5.41
N THR A 127 -2.84 -1.93 4.94
CA THR A 127 -2.06 -0.80 5.48
C THR A 127 -2.42 -0.49 6.93
N LEU A 128 -3.72 -0.55 7.28
CA LEU A 128 -4.20 -0.25 8.63
C LEU A 128 -3.94 -1.39 9.62
N THR A 129 -3.91 -2.65 9.15
CA THR A 129 -3.76 -3.83 10.02
C THR A 129 -2.35 -4.39 10.12
N THR A 130 -1.38 -3.81 9.38
CA THR A 130 -0.02 -4.36 9.35
C THR A 130 1.03 -3.26 9.45
N MET A 131 1.98 -3.42 10.37
CA MET A 131 3.09 -2.46 10.54
C MET A 131 4.02 -2.47 9.31
N PRO A 132 4.52 -1.30 8.86
CA PRO A 132 5.42 -1.22 7.70
C PRO A 132 6.66 -2.11 7.83
N LEU A 133 7.27 -2.16 9.00
CA LEU A 133 8.44 -3.01 9.27
C LEU A 133 8.12 -4.50 9.15
N SER A 134 6.92 -4.92 9.57
CA SER A 134 6.45 -6.31 9.41
C SER A 134 6.16 -6.65 7.96
N LEU A 135 5.65 -5.69 7.17
CA LEU A 135 5.50 -5.84 5.72
C LEU A 135 6.86 -6.01 5.03
N ALA A 136 7.88 -5.24 5.42
CA ALA A 136 9.23 -5.39 4.88
C ALA A 136 9.79 -6.79 5.12
N THR A 137 9.63 -7.31 6.36
CA THR A 137 10.06 -8.68 6.69
C THR A 137 9.25 -9.75 5.93
N ALA A 138 7.96 -9.51 5.70
CA ALA A 138 7.12 -10.39 4.89
C ALA A 138 7.59 -10.44 3.43
N VAL A 139 7.88 -9.27 2.83
CA VAL A 139 8.42 -9.16 1.48
C VAL A 139 9.77 -9.89 1.36
N GLU A 140 10.70 -9.68 2.30
CA GLU A 140 11.97 -10.40 2.34
C GLU A 140 11.76 -11.91 2.35
N SER A 141 10.85 -12.39 3.18
CA SER A 141 10.53 -13.82 3.28
C SER A 141 9.89 -14.39 2.01
N LEU A 142 8.96 -13.65 1.39
CA LEU A 142 8.31 -14.06 0.14
C LEU A 142 9.26 -14.03 -1.06
N LEU A 143 10.26 -13.14 -1.04
CA LEU A 143 11.34 -13.12 -2.03
C LEU A 143 12.38 -14.21 -1.81
N GLY A 144 12.29 -14.98 -0.70
CA GLY A 144 13.21 -16.08 -0.37
C GLY A 144 13.53 -17.03 -1.53
N PRO A 145 12.54 -17.51 -2.32
CA PRO A 145 12.79 -18.38 -3.47
C PRO A 145 13.69 -17.75 -4.55
N LEU A 146 13.73 -16.41 -4.67
CA LEU A 146 14.57 -15.70 -5.63
C LEU A 146 16.08 -15.80 -5.31
N LYS A 147 16.45 -16.26 -4.12
CA LYS A 147 17.84 -16.60 -3.80
C LYS A 147 18.43 -17.62 -4.77
N ARG A 148 17.60 -18.50 -5.35
CA ARG A 148 18.03 -19.45 -6.40
C ARG A 148 18.53 -18.75 -7.66
N PHE A 149 18.06 -17.54 -7.93
CA PHE A 149 18.49 -16.71 -9.07
C PHE A 149 19.63 -15.75 -8.69
N LYS A 150 20.36 -16.00 -7.60
CA LYS A 150 21.47 -15.18 -7.08
C LYS A 150 21.05 -13.74 -6.70
N VAL A 151 19.75 -13.50 -6.44
CA VAL A 151 19.28 -12.21 -5.95
C VAL A 151 19.68 -12.08 -4.48
N PRO A 152 20.31 -10.96 -4.06
CA PRO A 152 20.73 -10.72 -2.68
C PRO A 152 19.51 -10.34 -1.78
N VAL A 153 18.57 -11.29 -1.58
CA VAL A 153 17.29 -11.05 -0.90
C VAL A 153 17.50 -10.59 0.54
N HIS A 154 18.51 -11.13 1.23
CA HIS A 154 18.79 -10.74 2.61
C HIS A 154 19.28 -9.29 2.70
N GLU A 155 20.16 -8.88 1.82
CA GLU A 155 20.68 -7.52 1.74
C GLU A 155 19.55 -6.52 1.41
N ILE A 156 18.66 -6.88 0.49
CA ILE A 156 17.47 -6.09 0.16
C ILE A 156 16.55 -5.95 1.39
N GLY A 157 16.30 -7.04 2.11
CA GLY A 157 15.50 -7.04 3.34
C GLY A 157 16.13 -6.17 4.43
N LEU A 158 17.45 -6.26 4.60
CA LEU A 158 18.21 -5.44 5.53
C LEU A 158 18.11 -3.95 5.18
N MET A 159 18.35 -3.59 3.91
CA MET A 159 18.22 -2.21 3.42
C MET A 159 16.81 -1.65 3.65
N LEU A 160 15.79 -2.43 3.34
CA LEU A 160 14.39 -2.04 3.52
C LEU A 160 14.06 -1.82 5.00
N SER A 161 14.48 -2.74 5.87
CA SER A 161 14.25 -2.65 7.32
C SER A 161 14.96 -1.47 7.94
N MET A 162 16.21 -1.19 7.51
CA MET A 162 16.98 -0.02 7.96
C MET A 162 16.36 1.28 7.47
N SER A 163 15.98 1.35 6.19
CA SER A 163 15.33 2.52 5.62
C SER A 163 14.06 2.88 6.39
N LEU A 164 13.17 1.91 6.63
CA LEU A 164 11.94 2.13 7.39
C LEU A 164 12.19 2.56 8.84
N ARG A 165 13.28 2.09 9.45
CA ARG A 165 13.67 2.51 10.80
C ARG A 165 14.17 3.95 10.83
N PHE A 166 14.88 4.39 9.79
CA PHE A 166 15.43 5.74 9.74
C PHE A 166 14.44 6.79 9.24
N VAL A 167 13.36 6.42 8.57
CA VAL A 167 12.36 7.38 8.08
C VAL A 167 11.85 8.32 9.18
N PRO A 168 11.40 7.87 10.38
CA PRO A 168 10.98 8.79 11.45
C PRO A 168 12.09 9.76 11.85
N THR A 169 13.30 9.25 12.02
CA THR A 169 14.46 10.07 12.43
C THR A 169 14.81 11.13 11.36
N LEU A 170 14.76 10.77 10.07
CA LEU A 170 14.98 11.71 8.96
C LEU A 170 13.89 12.77 8.89
N MET A 171 12.64 12.41 9.22
CA MET A 171 11.55 13.38 9.34
C MET A 171 11.80 14.39 10.46
N ASP A 172 12.21 13.92 11.62
CA ASP A 172 12.56 14.79 12.77
C ASP A 172 13.73 15.71 12.43
N ASP A 173 14.78 15.17 11.81
CA ASP A 173 15.93 15.95 11.35
C ASP A 173 15.51 17.00 10.32
N THR A 174 14.64 16.64 9.37
CA THR A 174 14.09 17.57 8.36
C THR A 174 13.32 18.71 9.00
N ILE A 175 12.44 18.42 9.96
CA ILE A 175 11.68 19.45 10.69
C ILE A 175 12.61 20.36 11.47
N ARG A 176 13.62 19.80 12.15
CA ARG A 176 14.61 20.56 12.91
C ARG A 176 15.43 21.51 12.02
N ILE A 177 15.94 21.00 10.89
CA ILE A 177 16.70 21.80 9.92
C ILE A 177 15.81 22.88 9.32
N MET A 178 14.57 22.53 8.93
CA MET A 178 13.61 23.48 8.37
C MET A 178 13.31 24.63 9.35
N ASN A 179 13.09 24.33 10.63
CA ASN A 179 12.86 25.35 11.66
C ASN A 179 14.08 26.25 11.85
N ALA A 180 15.29 25.67 11.85
CA ALA A 180 16.52 26.43 11.93
C ALA A 180 16.73 27.36 10.72
N GLN A 181 16.39 26.91 9.51
CA GLN A 181 16.48 27.74 8.30
C GLN A 181 15.41 28.84 8.27
N LYS A 182 14.18 28.56 8.76
CA LYS A 182 13.17 29.61 8.96
C LYS A 182 13.65 30.70 9.91
N ALA A 183 14.29 30.33 11.02
CA ALA A 183 14.88 31.30 11.96
C ALA A 183 16.01 32.13 11.34
N ARG A 184 16.65 31.65 10.26
CA ARG A 184 17.64 32.39 9.46
C ARG A 184 17.02 33.24 8.34
N GLY A 185 15.68 33.30 8.26
CA GLY A 185 14.96 34.11 7.28
C GLY A 185 14.69 33.45 5.95
N VAL A 186 14.89 32.10 5.84
CA VAL A 186 14.51 31.36 4.64
C VAL A 186 13.00 31.18 4.62
N ASP A 187 12.33 31.69 3.60
CA ASP A 187 10.91 31.46 3.37
C ASP A 187 10.70 30.28 2.41
N PHE A 188 9.88 29.30 2.85
CA PHE A 188 9.55 28.10 2.08
C PHE A 188 8.17 28.19 1.39
N GLY A 189 7.38 29.21 1.72
CA GLY A 189 5.98 29.37 1.26
C GLY A 189 5.83 30.28 0.06
N GLU A 190 6.65 31.31 -0.05
CA GLU A 190 6.52 32.37 -1.05
C GLU A 190 7.40 32.16 -2.28
N GLY A 191 7.01 32.77 -3.40
CA GLY A 191 7.79 32.80 -4.63
C GLY A 191 7.40 31.78 -5.70
N ASN A 192 8.12 31.91 -6.84
CA ASN A 192 7.95 31.04 -8.01
C ASN A 192 8.47 29.62 -7.72
N ILE A 193 8.08 28.61 -8.52
CA ILE A 193 8.49 27.20 -8.38
C ILE A 193 10.01 27.08 -8.25
N ILE A 194 10.78 27.85 -9.05
CA ILE A 194 12.25 27.84 -9.02
C ILE A 194 12.79 28.35 -7.66
N GLN A 195 12.17 29.36 -7.09
CA GLN A 195 12.55 29.91 -5.78
C GLN A 195 12.24 28.92 -4.66
N LYS A 196 11.10 28.23 -4.73
CA LYS A 196 10.75 27.17 -3.78
C LYS A 196 11.74 25.99 -3.83
N VAL A 197 12.16 25.57 -5.02
CA VAL A 197 13.20 24.53 -5.17
C VAL A 197 14.53 25.01 -4.60
N LYS A 198 14.96 26.24 -4.87
CA LYS A 198 16.19 26.81 -4.29
C LYS A 198 16.13 26.91 -2.77
N ALA A 199 14.98 27.24 -2.20
CA ALA A 199 14.79 27.27 -0.75
C ALA A 199 14.90 25.89 -0.10
N MET A 200 14.71 24.79 -0.83
CA MET A 200 14.89 23.43 -0.31
C MET A 200 16.36 23.00 -0.22
N ILE A 201 17.27 23.61 -0.99
CA ILE A 201 18.70 23.25 -0.99
C ILE A 201 19.34 23.35 0.40
N PRO A 202 19.10 24.42 1.19
CA PRO A 202 19.63 24.55 2.54
C PRO A 202 19.14 23.50 3.54
N ILE A 203 18.05 22.77 3.19
CA ILE A 203 17.57 21.60 3.97
C ILE A 203 18.26 20.31 3.49
N LEU A 204 18.35 20.14 2.15
CA LEU A 204 18.85 18.91 1.56
C LEU A 204 20.34 18.67 1.85
N ILE A 205 21.18 19.71 1.79
CA ILE A 205 22.63 19.56 2.01
C ILE A 205 22.95 19.05 3.42
N PRO A 206 22.46 19.67 4.52
CA PRO A 206 22.71 19.18 5.86
C PRO A 206 22.09 17.80 6.12
N LEU A 207 20.91 17.54 5.57
CA LEU A 207 20.22 16.26 5.70
C LEU A 207 21.02 15.13 5.05
N PHE A 208 21.54 15.36 3.83
CA PHE A 208 22.38 14.42 3.11
C PHE A 208 23.70 14.16 3.85
N ALA A 209 24.39 15.21 4.32
CA ALA A 209 25.62 15.08 5.08
C ALA A 209 25.40 14.28 6.39
N SER A 210 24.31 14.56 7.11
CA SER A 210 23.92 13.81 8.32
C SER A 210 23.63 12.35 8.01
N SER A 211 22.93 12.08 6.90
CA SER A 211 22.60 10.73 6.45
C SER A 211 23.84 9.91 6.09
N LEU A 212 24.81 10.50 5.38
CA LEU A 212 26.09 9.86 5.07
C LEU A 212 26.89 9.53 6.34
N LYS A 213 27.00 10.49 7.27
CA LYS A 213 27.69 10.26 8.55
C LYS A 213 27.02 9.15 9.36
N ARG A 214 25.70 9.07 9.34
CA ARG A 214 24.93 8.00 10.00
C ARG A 214 25.17 6.65 9.34
N ALA A 215 25.22 6.60 8.00
CA ALA A 215 25.52 5.38 7.25
C ALA A 215 26.91 4.86 7.56
N ASP A 216 27.92 5.73 7.61
CA ASP A 216 29.30 5.40 7.97
C ASP A 216 29.42 4.87 9.40
N SER A 217 28.80 5.57 10.37
CA SER A 217 28.74 5.12 11.76
C SER A 217 28.05 3.77 11.92
N LEU A 218 26.98 3.51 11.13
CA LEU A 218 26.28 2.24 11.14
C LEU A 218 27.14 1.12 10.55
N ALA A 219 27.80 1.39 9.42
CA ALA A 219 28.71 0.42 8.77
C ALA A 219 29.82 0.01 9.75
N THR A 220 30.51 0.99 10.35
CA THR A 220 31.55 0.75 11.38
C THR A 220 31.02 -0.07 12.56
N ALA A 221 29.81 0.26 13.07
CA ALA A 221 29.20 -0.50 14.15
C ALA A 221 28.83 -1.94 13.76
N MET A 222 28.43 -2.18 12.51
CA MET A 222 28.14 -3.51 11.99
C MET A 222 29.41 -4.33 11.84
N GLU A 223 30.48 -3.74 11.29
CA GLU A 223 31.79 -4.39 11.15
C GLU A 223 32.36 -4.77 12.52
N ALA A 224 32.31 -3.85 13.49
CA ALA A 224 32.75 -4.11 14.86
C ALA A 224 31.96 -5.23 15.57
N ARG A 225 30.72 -5.48 15.13
CA ARG A 225 29.88 -6.61 15.59
C ARG A 225 30.07 -7.89 14.79
N GLY A 226 31.04 -7.93 13.88
CA GLY A 226 31.38 -9.10 13.07
C GLY A 226 30.34 -9.41 11.98
N TYR A 227 29.70 -8.39 11.40
CA TYR A 227 28.77 -8.59 10.27
C TYR A 227 29.51 -9.09 9.03
N GLN A 228 29.18 -10.29 8.56
CA GLN A 228 29.79 -10.95 7.41
C GLN A 228 28.75 -11.26 6.29
N GLY A 229 27.68 -10.48 6.20
CA GLY A 229 26.61 -10.72 5.24
C GLY A 229 25.47 -11.61 5.77
N GLY A 230 24.65 -12.11 4.87
CA GLY A 230 23.41 -12.82 5.21
C GLY A 230 23.53 -14.34 5.41
N ASN A 231 24.66 -14.94 5.01
CA ASN A 231 24.83 -16.39 5.05
C ASN A 231 25.03 -16.90 6.48
N GLY A 232 24.25 -17.90 6.90
CA GLY A 232 24.36 -18.56 8.20
C GLY A 232 23.82 -17.76 9.40
N ARG A 233 23.09 -16.67 9.17
CA ARG A 233 22.58 -15.80 10.23
C ARG A 233 21.16 -16.16 10.65
N SER A 234 20.90 -16.22 11.96
CA SER A 234 19.55 -16.33 12.51
C SER A 234 18.86 -14.95 12.60
N GLN A 235 17.58 -14.90 12.33
CA GLN A 235 16.77 -13.69 12.53
C GLN A 235 16.17 -13.69 13.93
N TYR A 236 16.37 -12.59 14.67
CA TYR A 236 15.78 -12.43 16.00
C TYR A 236 14.24 -12.36 15.94
N ARG A 237 13.68 -11.65 14.97
CA ARG A 237 12.25 -11.54 14.76
C ARG A 237 11.82 -12.49 13.63
N GLN A 238 11.36 -13.66 14.02
CA GLN A 238 10.83 -14.64 13.08
C GLN A 238 9.31 -14.44 12.91
N LEU A 239 8.86 -14.52 11.67
CA LEU A 239 7.43 -14.58 11.37
C LEU A 239 6.96 -16.01 11.61
N ASN A 240 5.91 -16.19 12.42
CA ASN A 240 5.36 -17.49 12.76
C ASN A 240 4.08 -17.73 11.97
N TRP A 241 4.16 -18.66 11.02
CA TRP A 241 3.00 -19.12 10.26
C TRP A 241 2.12 -20.02 11.13
N MET A 242 0.85 -19.63 11.30
CA MET A 242 -0.13 -20.38 12.07
C MET A 242 -1.16 -21.06 11.15
N ASN A 243 -1.87 -22.07 11.65
CA ASN A 243 -2.97 -22.70 10.90
C ASN A 243 -4.06 -21.69 10.47
N LYS A 244 -4.26 -20.63 11.24
CA LYS A 244 -5.19 -19.54 10.90
C LYS A 244 -4.83 -18.83 9.60
N ASP A 245 -3.54 -18.72 9.30
CA ASP A 245 -3.05 -18.08 8.07
C ASP A 245 -3.38 -18.94 6.85
N SER A 246 -3.19 -20.25 6.98
CA SER A 246 -3.56 -21.21 5.92
C SER A 246 -5.06 -21.24 5.68
N VAL A 247 -5.87 -21.17 6.74
CA VAL A 247 -7.34 -21.09 6.62
C VAL A 247 -7.76 -19.81 5.95
N ALA A 248 -7.17 -18.67 6.31
CA ALA A 248 -7.47 -17.39 5.67
C ALA A 248 -7.17 -17.41 4.17
N LEU A 249 -6.02 -17.93 3.75
CA LEU A 249 -5.68 -18.09 2.34
C LEU A 249 -6.60 -19.07 1.62
N LEU A 250 -6.95 -20.18 2.26
CA LEU A 250 -7.89 -21.16 1.70
C LEU A 250 -9.26 -20.50 1.45
N LEU A 251 -9.77 -19.71 2.40
CA LEU A 251 -11.03 -18.99 2.22
C LEU A 251 -10.98 -18.00 1.03
N VAL A 252 -9.86 -17.29 0.87
CA VAL A 252 -9.67 -16.40 -0.28
C VAL A 252 -9.62 -17.19 -1.60
N CYS A 253 -8.94 -18.34 -1.62
CA CYS A 253 -8.88 -19.20 -2.81
C CYS A 253 -10.26 -19.81 -3.13
N VAL A 254 -11.03 -20.24 -2.14
CA VAL A 254 -12.40 -20.73 -2.33
C VAL A 254 -13.30 -19.64 -2.90
N LEU A 255 -13.21 -18.42 -2.34
CA LEU A 255 -13.92 -17.25 -2.87
C LEU A 255 -13.56 -17.02 -4.34
N GLY A 256 -12.27 -17.05 -4.68
CA GLY A 256 -11.79 -16.93 -6.06
C GLY A 256 -12.34 -18.04 -6.96
N GLY A 257 -12.37 -19.29 -6.50
CA GLY A 257 -12.93 -20.43 -7.23
C GLY A 257 -14.42 -20.28 -7.49
N ILE A 258 -15.20 -19.86 -6.50
CA ILE A 258 -16.64 -19.57 -6.64
C ILE A 258 -16.87 -18.49 -7.69
N LEU A 259 -16.12 -17.40 -7.64
CA LEU A 259 -16.25 -16.28 -8.57
C LEU A 259 -15.80 -16.66 -9.99
N PHE A 260 -14.78 -17.52 -10.10
CA PHE A 260 -14.35 -18.06 -11.39
C PHE A 260 -15.43 -18.93 -12.05
N LEU A 261 -16.15 -19.74 -11.27
CA LEU A 261 -17.27 -20.55 -11.76
C LEU A 261 -18.49 -19.68 -12.15
N LEU A 262 -18.70 -18.56 -11.44
CA LEU A 262 -19.81 -17.63 -11.68
C LEU A 262 -19.47 -16.56 -12.74
N LYS A 263 -18.27 -16.58 -13.30
CA LYS A 263 -17.80 -15.59 -14.27
C LYS A 263 -18.54 -15.67 -15.62
N SER A 264 -19.33 -16.72 -15.85
CA SER A 264 -20.06 -16.98 -17.10
C SER A 264 -21.06 -15.88 -17.46
#